data_0740c5d53fc891828391182aebdb43dc
#
_entry.id   0740c5d53fc891828391182aebdb43dc
#
_cell.length_a   1.000
_cell.length_b   1.000
_cell.length_c   1.000
_cell.angle_alpha   90.00
_cell.angle_beta   90.00
_cell.angle_gamma   90.00
#
_symmetry.space_group_name_H-M   'P 1'
#
loop_
_entity.id
_entity.type
_entity.pdbx_description
1 polymer ?
#
loop_
_entity_poly.entity_id
_entity_poly.type
_entity_poly.pdbx_seq_one_letter_code
_entity_poly.pdbx_strand_id
1 'polypeptide(L)'
;MQDPAPALYGLRQRFPSPGGKTMVREGFFGALRLEEYARRVVCPHERTLAGPKADRLKLLRATRANLSSVFLLYQDRANKLAAELAGGFEQPALAIATDASGIEHSLWRFEAPTLQKAAQDFLKGQAVVIADGHHRYETALAYAAECRAAAGSAGGVRDPPWTFALAYFANAYAPGTLLLPIHRVIRSGRVPKAAEWRTRLPGWHHEEVPLASMEGLPILLAEQLGPRRGLPAFAADDGSGTLQIFWRPARPGEISIRAIHAEVIGGVFGIGEDAVRQGAIDYPKDALDAAREVRAGQGVVALYLNPLSPEEVFSVTAAGEVLPQKSTFFLPKLPTGLLFRLLEGPSEPVG
;
A
#
# COMPACT_ATOMS: atom_id res chain seq x y z
N MET A 1 -17.08 -21.18 11.18
CA MET A 1 -16.89 -22.50 10.58
C MET A 1 -15.39 -22.68 10.34
N GLN A 2 -14.82 -23.82 10.68
CA GLN A 2 -13.43 -24.16 10.37
C GLN A 2 -13.45 -25.11 9.17
N ASP A 3 -12.64 -24.83 8.17
CA ASP A 3 -12.55 -25.69 7.00
C ASP A 3 -11.83 -26.99 7.32
N PRO A 4 -12.32 -28.12 6.78
CA PRO A 4 -11.76 -29.44 7.09
C PRO A 4 -10.43 -29.71 6.37
N ALA A 5 -10.11 -28.97 5.32
CA ALA A 5 -8.89 -29.12 4.54
C ALA A 5 -8.30 -27.76 4.15
N PRO A 6 -6.96 -27.67 3.99
CA PRO A 6 -6.31 -26.47 3.48
C PRO A 6 -6.88 -26.03 2.12
N ALA A 7 -7.12 -24.73 1.95
CA ALA A 7 -7.59 -24.15 0.71
C ALA A 7 -7.01 -22.76 0.51
N LEU A 8 -6.98 -22.28 -0.74
CA LEU A 8 -6.88 -20.86 -1.04
C LEU A 8 -8.29 -20.26 -1.11
N TYR A 9 -8.39 -18.96 -0.89
CA TYR A 9 -9.67 -18.25 -0.95
C TYR A 9 -9.57 -17.09 -1.92
N GLY A 10 -10.31 -17.13 -3.01
CA GLY A 10 -10.45 -16.03 -3.96
C GLY A 10 -11.25 -14.88 -3.34
N LEU A 11 -10.81 -13.66 -3.55
CA LEU A 11 -11.57 -12.46 -3.19
C LEU A 11 -11.69 -11.57 -4.42
N ARG A 12 -12.92 -11.23 -4.77
CA ARG A 12 -13.25 -10.19 -5.74
C ARG A 12 -13.83 -9.00 -4.99
N GLN A 13 -13.29 -7.82 -5.26
CA GLN A 13 -13.80 -6.56 -4.75
C GLN A 13 -14.26 -5.70 -5.90
N ARG A 14 -15.54 -5.28 -5.88
CA ARG A 14 -16.12 -4.34 -6.86
C ARG A 14 -16.32 -2.99 -6.15
N PHE A 15 -15.76 -1.93 -6.71
CA PHE A 15 -15.72 -0.63 -6.05
C PHE A 15 -15.64 0.51 -7.08
N PRO A 16 -16.11 1.73 -6.73
CA PRO A 16 -15.91 2.91 -7.57
C PRO A 16 -14.46 3.42 -7.45
N SER A 17 -13.83 3.72 -8.59
CA SER A 17 -12.58 4.50 -8.59
C SER A 17 -12.87 5.96 -8.23
N PRO A 18 -11.86 6.78 -7.86
CA PRO A 18 -12.05 8.21 -7.65
C PRO A 18 -12.68 8.94 -8.83
N GLY A 19 -12.51 8.44 -10.06
CA GLY A 19 -13.17 8.96 -11.27
C GLY A 19 -14.57 8.39 -11.55
N GLY A 20 -15.19 7.69 -10.57
CA GLY A 20 -16.55 7.14 -10.69
C GLY A 20 -16.68 5.85 -11.53
N LYS A 21 -15.61 5.40 -12.18
CA LYS A 21 -15.63 4.14 -12.95
C LYS A 21 -15.63 2.94 -11.99
N THR A 22 -16.52 1.98 -12.21
CA THR A 22 -16.47 0.71 -11.47
C THR A 22 -15.23 -0.07 -11.82
N MET A 23 -14.48 -0.44 -10.78
CA MET A 23 -13.27 -1.25 -10.86
C MET A 23 -13.50 -2.60 -10.18
N VAL A 24 -12.73 -3.59 -10.61
CA VAL A 24 -12.74 -4.94 -10.01
C VAL A 24 -11.31 -5.32 -9.68
N ARG A 25 -11.06 -5.65 -8.41
CA ARG A 25 -9.81 -6.29 -7.98
C ARG A 25 -10.08 -7.74 -7.65
N GLU A 26 -9.30 -8.63 -8.22
CA GLU A 26 -9.24 -10.04 -7.88
C GLU A 26 -7.89 -10.38 -7.27
N GLY A 27 -7.91 -11.29 -6.34
CA GLY A 27 -6.75 -11.84 -5.68
C GLY A 27 -7.16 -13.01 -4.81
N PHE A 28 -6.23 -13.53 -4.02
CA PHE A 28 -6.50 -14.69 -3.18
C PHE A 28 -5.79 -14.62 -1.83
N PHE A 29 -6.39 -15.27 -0.85
CA PHE A 29 -5.78 -15.49 0.46
C PHE A 29 -5.10 -16.84 0.50
N GLY A 30 -3.97 -16.89 1.21
CA GLY A 30 -3.23 -18.08 1.51
C GLY A 30 -2.36 -17.92 2.75
N ALA A 31 -1.77 -19.02 3.19
CA ALA A 31 -0.76 -19.02 4.24
C ALA A 31 0.61 -18.69 3.64
N LEU A 32 1.18 -17.56 4.04
CA LEU A 32 2.52 -17.12 3.64
C LEU A 32 3.54 -17.57 4.69
N ARG A 33 4.58 -18.30 4.29
CA ARG A 33 5.72 -18.56 5.16
C ARG A 33 6.38 -17.23 5.57
N LEU A 34 6.64 -17.08 6.87
CA LEU A 34 7.32 -15.90 7.39
C LEU A 34 8.81 -15.97 7.07
N GLU A 35 9.30 -14.92 6.42
CA GLU A 35 10.70 -14.77 6.05
C GLU A 35 11.22 -13.42 6.53
N GLU A 36 12.43 -13.40 7.08
CA GLU A 36 13.10 -12.16 7.46
C GLU A 36 13.32 -11.27 6.23
N TYR A 37 13.17 -9.97 6.38
CA TYR A 37 13.34 -9.01 5.28
C TYR A 37 14.70 -9.10 4.58
N ALA A 38 15.75 -9.51 5.31
CA ALA A 38 17.09 -9.72 4.75
C ALA A 38 17.13 -10.78 3.65
N ARG A 39 16.16 -11.71 3.61
CA ARG A 39 16.05 -12.71 2.54
C ARG A 39 15.47 -12.17 1.25
N ARG A 40 14.89 -10.97 1.26
CA ARG A 40 14.28 -10.31 0.10
C ARG A 40 13.19 -11.11 -0.62
N VAL A 41 12.54 -12.02 0.09
CA VAL A 41 11.36 -12.76 -0.40
C VAL A 41 10.10 -11.95 -0.14
N VAL A 42 9.97 -11.38 1.06
CA VAL A 42 8.91 -10.45 1.43
C VAL A 42 9.55 -9.10 1.69
N CYS A 43 9.19 -8.11 0.89
CA CYS A 43 9.85 -6.82 0.89
C CYS A 43 8.92 -5.74 1.46
N PRO A 44 9.33 -5.01 2.52
CA PRO A 44 8.61 -3.83 2.97
C PRO A 44 8.90 -2.66 2.03
N HIS A 45 7.93 -1.77 1.81
CA HIS A 45 8.16 -0.53 1.08
C HIS A 45 8.15 0.71 1.98
N GLU A 46 7.85 0.57 3.27
CA GLU A 46 7.91 1.66 4.27
C GLU A 46 8.45 1.14 5.62
N ARG A 47 8.94 2.05 6.45
CA ARG A 47 9.37 1.74 7.83
C ARG A 47 8.17 1.73 8.76
N THR A 48 8.20 0.82 9.75
CA THR A 48 7.18 0.73 10.79
C THR A 48 7.54 1.52 12.05
N LEU A 49 6.52 1.90 12.82
CA LEU A 49 6.68 2.54 14.12
C LEU A 49 6.59 1.50 15.26
N ALA A 50 7.29 1.74 16.37
CA ALA A 50 7.38 0.78 17.47
C ALA A 50 6.06 0.60 18.25
N GLY A 51 5.32 1.67 18.52
CA GLY A 51 4.13 1.65 19.38
C GLY A 51 3.03 0.67 18.92
N PRO A 52 2.55 0.75 17.68
CA PRO A 52 1.50 -0.14 17.16
C PRO A 52 1.84 -1.62 17.15
N LYS A 53 3.14 -1.98 17.16
CA LYS A 53 3.59 -3.38 17.18
C LYS A 53 3.30 -4.07 18.52
N ALA A 54 3.53 -3.38 19.64
CA ALA A 54 3.35 -3.93 20.98
C ALA A 54 1.89 -4.33 21.24
N ASP A 55 0.94 -3.49 20.84
CA ASP A 55 -0.50 -3.76 20.97
C ASP A 55 -0.93 -4.95 20.12
N ARG A 56 -0.51 -5.00 18.85
CA ARG A 56 -0.80 -6.12 17.95
C ARG A 56 -0.19 -7.43 18.41
N LEU A 57 0.99 -7.40 19.03
CA LEU A 57 1.61 -8.60 19.59
C LEU A 57 0.82 -9.13 20.80
N LYS A 58 0.29 -8.25 21.66
CA LYS A 58 -0.62 -8.64 22.75
C LYS A 58 -1.87 -9.33 22.21
N LEU A 59 -2.48 -8.75 21.17
CA LEU A 59 -3.66 -9.32 20.53
C LEU A 59 -3.35 -10.70 19.93
N LEU A 60 -2.23 -10.84 19.22
CA LEU A 60 -1.83 -12.10 18.60
C LEU A 60 -1.56 -13.19 19.63
N ARG A 61 -0.91 -12.87 20.76
CA ARG A 61 -0.71 -13.78 21.90
C ARG A 61 -2.03 -14.23 22.53
N ALA A 62 -2.98 -13.30 22.69
CA ALA A 62 -4.26 -13.58 23.30
C ALA A 62 -5.19 -14.44 22.43
N THR A 63 -5.21 -14.15 21.12
CA THR A 63 -6.13 -14.81 20.18
C THR A 63 -5.54 -16.04 19.52
N ARG A 64 -4.21 -16.12 19.43
CA ARG A 64 -3.48 -17.16 18.69
C ARG A 64 -4.01 -17.35 17.26
N ALA A 65 -4.38 -16.24 16.63
CA ALA A 65 -4.97 -16.22 15.31
C ALA A 65 -4.57 -14.96 14.52
N ASN A 66 -4.42 -15.09 13.22
CA ASN A 66 -4.40 -13.94 12.32
C ASN A 66 -5.85 -13.50 12.08
N LEU A 67 -6.25 -12.38 12.66
CA LEU A 67 -7.59 -11.79 12.52
C LEU A 67 -7.75 -10.91 11.27
N SER A 68 -6.64 -10.59 10.61
CA SER A 68 -6.58 -9.82 9.37
C SER A 68 -5.33 -10.21 8.58
N SER A 69 -5.43 -10.18 7.27
CA SER A 69 -4.34 -10.58 6.37
C SER A 69 -3.30 -9.47 6.18
N VAL A 70 -2.09 -9.86 5.85
CA VAL A 70 -1.10 -8.97 5.22
C VAL A 70 -1.47 -8.86 3.75
N PHE A 71 -1.48 -7.65 3.18
CA PHE A 71 -1.73 -7.44 1.76
C PHE A 71 -0.41 -7.39 1.00
N LEU A 72 -0.25 -8.30 0.04
CA LEU A 72 0.96 -8.49 -0.76
C LEU A 72 0.68 -8.26 -2.23
N LEU A 73 1.66 -7.68 -2.90
CA LEU A 73 1.69 -7.54 -4.35
C LEU A 73 2.72 -8.47 -4.96
N TYR A 74 2.34 -9.16 -6.02
CA TYR A 74 3.22 -9.88 -6.91
C TYR A 74 3.24 -9.24 -8.31
N GLN A 75 4.23 -9.60 -9.12
CA GLN A 75 4.38 -9.06 -10.48
C GLN A 75 3.92 -10.08 -11.52
N ASP A 76 2.87 -9.74 -12.25
CA ASP A 76 2.36 -10.53 -13.37
C ASP A 76 1.80 -9.62 -14.48
N ARG A 77 2.71 -9.04 -15.27
CA ARG A 77 2.33 -8.15 -16.39
C ARG A 77 1.50 -8.84 -17.46
N ALA A 78 1.69 -10.15 -17.63
CA ALA A 78 0.98 -10.94 -18.62
C ALA A 78 -0.33 -11.54 -18.11
N ASN A 79 -0.65 -11.30 -16.82
CA ASN A 79 -1.87 -11.78 -16.17
C ASN A 79 -2.05 -13.33 -16.22
N LYS A 80 -0.91 -14.05 -16.19
CA LYS A 80 -0.87 -15.51 -16.31
C LYS A 80 -1.54 -16.20 -15.13
N LEU A 81 -1.20 -15.81 -13.90
CA LEU A 81 -1.78 -16.44 -12.72
C LEU A 81 -3.28 -16.17 -12.64
N ALA A 82 -3.75 -14.96 -13.00
CA ALA A 82 -5.18 -14.68 -13.01
C ALA A 82 -5.93 -15.58 -14.00
N ALA A 83 -5.34 -15.87 -15.18
CA ALA A 83 -5.94 -16.80 -16.14
C ALA A 83 -6.01 -18.23 -15.57
N GLU A 84 -4.98 -18.71 -14.88
CA GLU A 84 -4.97 -20.03 -14.24
C GLU A 84 -5.97 -20.13 -13.09
N LEU A 85 -6.20 -19.05 -12.33
CA LEU A 85 -7.12 -19.01 -11.20
C LEU A 85 -8.58 -18.70 -11.62
N ALA A 86 -8.84 -18.34 -12.88
CA ALA A 86 -10.16 -17.89 -13.36
C ALA A 86 -11.28 -18.89 -13.04
N GLY A 87 -11.03 -20.21 -13.26
CA GLY A 87 -12.01 -21.26 -12.97
C GLY A 87 -12.45 -21.34 -11.50
N GLY A 88 -11.62 -20.85 -10.57
CA GLY A 88 -11.99 -20.77 -9.16
C GLY A 88 -13.09 -19.73 -8.87
N PHE A 89 -13.22 -18.70 -9.72
CA PHE A 89 -14.23 -17.64 -9.60
C PHE A 89 -15.54 -17.95 -10.37
N GLU A 90 -15.59 -19.05 -11.11
CA GLU A 90 -16.79 -19.48 -11.86
C GLU A 90 -17.81 -20.21 -10.98
N GLN A 91 -17.36 -20.72 -9.83
CA GLN A 91 -18.23 -21.36 -8.87
C GLN A 91 -19.10 -20.33 -8.12
N PRO A 92 -20.22 -20.73 -7.50
CA PRO A 92 -20.96 -19.85 -6.60
C PRO A 92 -20.05 -19.30 -5.49
N ALA A 93 -20.16 -18.00 -5.21
CA ALA A 93 -19.40 -17.40 -4.12
C ALA A 93 -19.81 -18.00 -2.77
N LEU A 94 -18.84 -18.25 -1.91
CA LEU A 94 -19.06 -18.70 -0.54
C LEU A 94 -19.80 -17.64 0.30
N ALA A 95 -19.48 -16.37 0.08
CA ALA A 95 -20.13 -15.24 0.73
C ALA A 95 -20.04 -13.98 -0.15
N ILE A 96 -21.03 -13.12 -0.04
CA ILE A 96 -21.06 -11.78 -0.66
C ILE A 96 -21.49 -10.80 0.41
N ALA A 97 -20.79 -9.70 0.54
CA ALA A 97 -21.09 -8.63 1.47
C ALA A 97 -20.71 -7.26 0.89
N THR A 98 -21.44 -6.23 1.26
CA THR A 98 -21.10 -4.85 0.92
C THR A 98 -20.73 -4.11 2.21
N ASP A 99 -19.57 -3.45 2.20
CA ASP A 99 -19.14 -2.67 3.37
C ASP A 99 -19.78 -1.28 3.42
N ALA A 100 -19.53 -0.55 4.52
CA ALA A 100 -20.08 0.79 4.73
C ALA A 100 -19.60 1.83 3.69
N SER A 101 -18.55 1.53 2.93
CA SER A 101 -18.03 2.36 1.85
C SER A 101 -18.64 2.01 0.48
N GLY A 102 -19.61 1.07 0.46
CA GLY A 102 -20.25 0.59 -0.77
C GLY A 102 -19.39 -0.36 -1.60
N ILE A 103 -18.31 -0.89 -1.05
CA ILE A 103 -17.46 -1.87 -1.73
C ILE A 103 -18.09 -3.26 -1.56
N GLU A 104 -18.38 -3.92 -2.67
CA GLU A 104 -18.82 -5.31 -2.69
C GLU A 104 -17.61 -6.25 -2.59
N HIS A 105 -17.69 -7.18 -1.66
CA HIS A 105 -16.71 -8.23 -1.42
C HIS A 105 -17.35 -9.58 -1.69
N SER A 106 -16.83 -10.33 -2.65
CA SER A 106 -17.27 -11.69 -2.93
C SER A 106 -16.12 -12.65 -2.66
N LEU A 107 -16.37 -13.70 -1.88
CA LEU A 107 -15.40 -14.67 -1.41
C LEU A 107 -15.68 -16.04 -2.02
N TRP A 108 -14.65 -16.72 -2.50
CA TRP A 108 -14.67 -18.10 -3.02
C TRP A 108 -13.69 -18.97 -2.24
N ARG A 109 -13.98 -20.26 -2.18
CA ARG A 109 -13.03 -21.27 -1.74
C ARG A 109 -12.48 -22.02 -2.96
N PHE A 110 -11.17 -22.00 -3.13
CA PHE A 110 -10.49 -22.71 -4.22
C PHE A 110 -10.08 -24.10 -3.73
N GLU A 111 -10.96 -25.09 -3.96
CA GLU A 111 -10.77 -26.45 -3.47
C GLU A 111 -9.85 -27.28 -4.39
N ALA A 112 -9.83 -26.98 -5.69
CA ALA A 112 -9.06 -27.74 -6.64
C ALA A 112 -7.54 -27.65 -6.35
N PRO A 113 -6.85 -28.78 -6.13
CA PRO A 113 -5.41 -28.78 -5.88
C PRO A 113 -4.60 -28.12 -7.00
N THR A 114 -5.11 -28.15 -8.22
CA THR A 114 -4.51 -27.50 -9.40
C THR A 114 -4.40 -26.00 -9.23
N LEU A 115 -5.43 -25.32 -8.66
CA LEU A 115 -5.40 -23.89 -8.40
C LEU A 115 -4.38 -23.53 -7.31
N GLN A 116 -4.28 -24.35 -6.27
CA GLN A 116 -3.29 -24.17 -5.21
C GLN A 116 -1.88 -24.34 -5.77
N LYS A 117 -1.66 -25.38 -6.56
CA LYS A 117 -0.38 -25.64 -7.22
C LYS A 117 0.00 -24.52 -8.19
N ALA A 118 -0.93 -24.02 -9.00
CA ALA A 118 -0.71 -22.91 -9.91
C ALA A 118 -0.20 -21.66 -9.15
N ALA A 119 -0.88 -21.30 -8.06
CA ALA A 119 -0.44 -20.16 -7.22
C ALA A 119 0.94 -20.37 -6.61
N GLN A 120 1.22 -21.57 -6.08
CA GLN A 120 2.51 -21.90 -5.49
C GLN A 120 3.63 -21.89 -6.53
N ASP A 121 3.45 -22.54 -7.67
CA ASP A 121 4.45 -22.61 -8.73
C ASP A 121 4.73 -21.22 -9.32
N PHE A 122 3.70 -20.39 -9.50
CA PHE A 122 3.85 -19.05 -10.03
C PHE A 122 4.62 -18.14 -9.06
N LEU A 123 4.31 -18.19 -7.77
CA LEU A 123 4.95 -17.34 -6.76
C LEU A 123 6.34 -17.86 -6.34
N LYS A 124 6.65 -19.11 -6.64
CA LYS A 124 7.94 -19.70 -6.30
C LYS A 124 9.08 -18.92 -6.95
N GLY A 125 10.00 -18.43 -6.12
CA GLY A 125 11.16 -17.66 -6.59
C GLY A 125 10.89 -16.20 -6.92
N GLN A 126 9.66 -15.71 -6.72
CA GLN A 126 9.33 -14.30 -6.86
C GLN A 126 9.39 -13.60 -5.49
N ALA A 127 9.88 -12.36 -5.49
CA ALA A 127 9.71 -11.46 -4.36
C ALA A 127 8.30 -10.87 -4.38
N VAL A 128 7.70 -10.73 -3.20
CA VAL A 128 6.42 -10.04 -3.00
C VAL A 128 6.62 -8.78 -2.17
N VAL A 129 5.84 -7.75 -2.45
CA VAL A 129 5.92 -6.47 -1.74
C VAL A 129 4.72 -6.32 -0.81
N ILE A 130 4.94 -5.93 0.43
CA ILE A 130 3.85 -5.63 1.36
C ILE A 130 3.19 -4.33 0.92
N ALA A 131 1.93 -4.40 0.47
CA ALA A 131 1.11 -3.25 0.12
C ALA A 131 0.44 -2.62 1.35
N ASP A 132 0.03 -3.44 2.30
CA ASP A 132 -0.53 -3.01 3.58
C ASP A 132 -0.30 -4.09 4.65
N GLY A 133 -0.13 -3.66 5.89
CA GLY A 133 0.04 -4.58 7.02
C GLY A 133 1.50 -4.85 7.42
N HIS A 134 2.43 -3.94 7.17
CA HIS A 134 3.82 -4.03 7.64
C HIS A 134 3.92 -4.37 9.12
N HIS A 135 3.17 -3.66 9.98
CA HIS A 135 3.14 -3.95 11.42
C HIS A 135 2.60 -5.36 11.72
N ARG A 136 1.62 -5.85 10.95
CA ARG A 136 1.08 -7.22 11.10
C ARG A 136 2.13 -8.27 10.76
N TYR A 137 2.87 -8.06 9.68
CA TYR A 137 3.93 -8.96 9.27
C TYR A 137 5.07 -9.01 10.29
N GLU A 138 5.57 -7.87 10.73
CA GLU A 138 6.63 -7.81 11.74
C GLU A 138 6.18 -8.35 13.11
N THR A 139 4.92 -8.16 13.48
CA THR A 139 4.34 -8.78 14.68
C THR A 139 4.29 -10.30 14.56
N ALA A 140 3.94 -10.82 13.36
CA ALA A 140 3.94 -12.26 13.12
C ALA A 140 5.37 -12.86 13.21
N LEU A 141 6.37 -12.15 12.67
CA LEU A 141 7.79 -12.55 12.84
C LEU A 141 8.21 -12.59 14.32
N ALA A 142 7.87 -11.55 15.09
CA ALA A 142 8.19 -11.49 16.51
C ALA A 142 7.50 -12.64 17.29
N TYR A 143 6.22 -12.88 17.04
CA TYR A 143 5.48 -13.99 17.64
C TYR A 143 6.07 -15.36 17.29
N ALA A 144 6.44 -15.55 16.02
CA ALA A 144 7.09 -16.78 15.59
C ALA A 144 8.45 -17.02 16.27
N ALA A 145 9.21 -15.95 16.53
CA ALA A 145 10.46 -16.02 17.27
C ALA A 145 10.22 -16.44 18.74
N GLU A 146 9.19 -15.89 19.40
CA GLU A 146 8.80 -16.28 20.76
C GLU A 146 8.37 -17.76 20.82
N CYS A 147 7.51 -18.20 19.90
CA CYS A 147 7.07 -19.59 19.83
C CYS A 147 8.26 -20.55 19.61
N ARG A 148 9.19 -20.17 18.73
CA ARG A 148 10.40 -20.97 18.49
C ARG A 148 11.27 -21.07 19.74
N ALA A 149 11.46 -19.97 20.46
CA ALA A 149 12.22 -19.97 21.71
C ALA A 149 11.54 -20.84 22.79
N ALA A 150 10.21 -20.81 22.89
CA ALA A 150 9.45 -21.64 23.84
C ALA A 150 9.45 -23.12 23.48
N ALA A 151 9.45 -23.48 22.20
CA ALA A 151 9.47 -24.86 21.71
C ALA A 151 10.84 -25.56 21.93
N GLY A 152 11.92 -24.82 22.12
CA GLY A 152 13.28 -25.35 22.28
C GLY A 152 13.76 -26.20 21.10
N SER A 153 14.83 -26.96 21.32
CA SER A 153 15.41 -27.86 20.31
C SER A 153 14.60 -29.17 20.09
N ALA A 154 13.58 -29.42 20.88
CA ALA A 154 12.77 -30.65 20.83
C ALA A 154 11.53 -30.55 19.92
N GLY A 155 11.35 -29.45 19.20
CA GLY A 155 10.19 -29.21 18.33
C GLY A 155 10.23 -30.08 17.08
N GLY A 156 9.72 -31.29 17.15
CA GLY A 156 9.69 -32.28 16.05
C GLY A 156 8.68 -31.97 14.93
N VAL A 157 8.04 -30.81 14.92
CA VAL A 157 7.08 -30.43 13.88
C VAL A 157 7.79 -29.57 12.85
N ARG A 158 7.93 -30.10 11.64
CA ARG A 158 8.37 -29.32 10.49
C ARG A 158 7.25 -28.34 10.15
N ASP A 159 7.55 -27.03 10.10
CA ASP A 159 6.63 -25.98 9.71
C ASP A 159 5.38 -25.80 10.64
N PRO A 160 5.57 -25.46 11.93
CA PRO A 160 4.44 -25.17 12.81
C PRO A 160 3.56 -24.03 12.31
N PRO A 161 2.23 -24.02 12.59
CA PRO A 161 1.30 -23.01 12.07
C PRO A 161 1.72 -21.57 12.33
N TRP A 162 2.39 -21.26 13.41
CA TRP A 162 2.88 -19.92 13.75
C TRP A 162 4.06 -19.46 12.88
N THR A 163 4.63 -20.31 12.01
CA THR A 163 5.65 -19.92 11.03
C THR A 163 5.06 -19.34 9.76
N PHE A 164 3.74 -19.25 9.67
CA PHE A 164 3.03 -18.65 8.54
C PHE A 164 2.12 -17.52 9.02
N ALA A 165 1.84 -16.57 8.12
CA ALA A 165 0.86 -15.52 8.31
C ALA A 165 -0.26 -15.63 7.27
N LEU A 166 -1.48 -15.23 7.64
CA LEU A 166 -2.55 -15.02 6.67
C LEU A 166 -2.18 -13.86 5.75
N ALA A 167 -2.10 -14.11 4.46
CA ALA A 167 -1.77 -13.13 3.45
C ALA A 167 -2.81 -13.10 2.34
N TYR A 168 -3.03 -11.92 1.77
CA TYR A 168 -3.78 -11.71 0.54
C TYR A 168 -2.81 -11.28 -0.56
N PHE A 169 -2.91 -11.90 -1.71
CA PHE A 169 -2.05 -11.68 -2.86
C PHE A 169 -2.84 -11.06 -4.00
N ALA A 170 -2.36 -9.96 -4.56
CA ALA A 170 -2.90 -9.34 -5.75
C ALA A 170 -1.81 -9.01 -6.77
N ASN A 171 -2.17 -9.08 -8.05
CA ASN A 171 -1.29 -8.64 -9.11
C ASN A 171 -1.15 -7.11 -9.11
N ALA A 172 0.08 -6.62 -8.99
CA ALA A 172 0.39 -5.19 -8.97
C ALA A 172 -0.02 -4.46 -10.26
N TYR A 173 -0.11 -5.18 -11.37
CA TYR A 173 -0.44 -4.64 -12.70
C TYR A 173 -1.91 -4.82 -13.10
N ALA A 174 -2.71 -5.48 -12.27
CA ALA A 174 -4.14 -5.61 -12.55
C ALA A 174 -4.86 -4.25 -12.44
N PRO A 175 -5.77 -3.91 -13.36
CA PRO A 175 -6.47 -2.62 -13.37
C PRO A 175 -7.18 -2.27 -12.06
N GLY A 176 -7.62 -3.29 -11.32
CA GLY A 176 -8.27 -3.10 -10.01
C GLY A 176 -7.32 -2.93 -8.83
N THR A 177 -6.01 -3.05 -9.01
CA THR A 177 -5.03 -2.76 -7.97
C THR A 177 -4.64 -1.29 -8.05
N LEU A 178 -5.48 -0.42 -7.48
CA LEU A 178 -5.25 1.02 -7.56
C LEU A 178 -4.24 1.47 -6.51
N LEU A 179 -3.21 2.16 -6.97
CA LEU A 179 -2.30 2.93 -6.13
C LEU A 179 -2.64 4.41 -6.28
N LEU A 180 -3.12 5.01 -5.20
CA LEU A 180 -3.53 6.41 -5.16
C LEU A 180 -2.44 7.27 -4.53
N PRO A 181 -2.39 8.57 -4.87
CA PRO A 181 -1.47 9.50 -4.23
C PRO A 181 -1.87 9.71 -2.77
N ILE A 182 -0.91 10.08 -1.96
CA ILE A 182 -1.14 10.72 -0.67
C ILE A 182 -0.55 12.11 -0.80
N HIS A 183 -1.38 13.12 -0.60
CA HIS A 183 -0.96 14.51 -0.68
C HIS A 183 -0.24 14.94 0.60
N ARG A 184 0.33 16.14 0.61
CA ARG A 184 1.03 16.70 1.78
C ARG A 184 0.41 18.04 2.10
N VAL A 185 0.00 18.25 3.36
CA VAL A 185 -0.34 19.58 3.86
C VAL A 185 0.73 19.99 4.85
N ILE A 186 1.44 21.05 4.52
CA ILE A 186 2.46 21.62 5.41
C ILE A 186 1.75 22.49 6.42
N ARG A 187 1.91 22.18 7.71
CA ARG A 187 1.16 22.81 8.80
C ARG A 187 1.59 24.22 9.11
N SER A 188 2.88 24.51 8.98
CA SER A 188 3.43 25.82 9.36
C SER A 188 4.63 26.18 8.50
N GLY A 189 4.96 27.45 8.50
CA GLY A 189 6.06 27.99 7.71
C GLY A 189 5.58 29.07 6.75
N ARG A 190 6.51 29.62 5.99
CA ARG A 190 6.21 30.61 4.97
C ARG A 190 6.14 29.96 3.60
N VAL A 191 5.03 30.15 2.92
CA VAL A 191 4.90 29.76 1.52
C VAL A 191 5.68 30.75 0.64
N PRO A 192 6.59 30.30 -0.23
CA PRO A 192 7.31 31.19 -1.14
C PRO A 192 6.35 31.88 -2.12
N LYS A 193 6.62 33.13 -2.47
CA LYS A 193 5.97 33.81 -3.58
C LYS A 193 6.43 33.19 -4.92
N ALA A 194 5.66 33.39 -5.99
CA ALA A 194 5.95 32.80 -7.31
C ALA A 194 7.40 33.02 -7.79
N ALA A 195 7.96 34.22 -7.61
CA ALA A 195 9.35 34.50 -7.97
C ALA A 195 10.37 33.76 -7.08
N GLU A 196 10.07 33.56 -5.80
CA GLU A 196 10.94 32.84 -4.86
C GLU A 196 10.97 31.34 -5.11
N TRP A 197 9.84 30.76 -5.56
CA TRP A 197 9.78 29.36 -5.97
C TRP A 197 10.82 29.06 -7.04
N ARG A 198 10.91 29.90 -8.09
CA ARG A 198 11.89 29.73 -9.19
C ARG A 198 13.33 29.75 -8.69
N THR A 199 13.63 30.60 -7.72
CA THR A 199 14.97 30.68 -7.12
C THR A 199 15.29 29.48 -6.24
N ARG A 200 14.29 28.94 -5.54
CA ARG A 200 14.48 27.81 -4.62
C ARG A 200 14.46 26.45 -5.31
N LEU A 201 13.85 26.37 -6.51
CA LEU A 201 13.77 25.15 -7.31
C LEU A 201 14.46 25.36 -8.68
N PRO A 202 15.78 25.57 -8.70
CA PRO A 202 16.50 25.73 -9.95
C PRO A 202 16.40 24.46 -10.81
N GLY A 203 16.08 24.63 -12.10
CA GLY A 203 15.92 23.51 -13.03
C GLY A 203 14.54 22.84 -13.02
N TRP A 204 13.61 23.33 -12.20
CA TRP A 204 12.21 22.95 -12.30
C TRP A 204 11.46 23.86 -13.27
N HIS A 205 10.64 23.27 -14.11
CA HIS A 205 9.61 24.00 -14.85
C HIS A 205 8.54 24.50 -13.87
N HIS A 206 7.93 25.64 -14.17
CA HIS A 206 6.92 26.26 -13.33
C HIS A 206 5.82 26.87 -14.19
N GLU A 207 4.58 26.55 -13.88
CA GLU A 207 3.37 27.15 -14.45
C GLU A 207 2.40 27.56 -13.36
N GLU A 208 1.66 28.65 -13.61
CA GLU A 208 0.58 29.13 -12.74
C GLU A 208 -0.75 28.82 -13.41
N VAL A 209 -1.64 28.14 -12.72
CA VAL A 209 -2.93 27.71 -13.26
C VAL A 209 -4.05 28.16 -12.34
N PRO A 210 -4.99 29.00 -12.79
CA PRO A 210 -6.14 29.41 -11.98
C PRO A 210 -7.00 28.22 -11.58
N LEU A 211 -7.40 28.17 -10.31
CA LEU A 211 -8.36 27.22 -9.77
C LEU A 211 -9.72 27.92 -9.71
N ALA A 212 -10.57 27.67 -10.70
CA ALA A 212 -11.87 28.33 -10.82
C ALA A 212 -12.86 27.94 -9.71
N SER A 213 -12.81 26.67 -9.26
CA SER A 213 -13.62 26.17 -8.14
C SER A 213 -12.96 25.00 -7.44
N MET A 214 -13.38 24.73 -6.21
CA MET A 214 -12.90 23.57 -5.45
C MET A 214 -13.31 22.25 -6.11
N GLU A 215 -14.53 22.19 -6.63
CA GLU A 215 -15.08 20.99 -7.27
C GLU A 215 -14.28 20.62 -8.55
N GLY A 216 -13.71 21.60 -9.22
CA GLY A 216 -12.85 21.42 -10.38
C GLY A 216 -11.43 20.92 -10.07
N LEU A 217 -10.99 21.01 -8.81
CA LEU A 217 -9.63 20.67 -8.41
C LEU A 217 -9.19 19.27 -8.83
N PRO A 218 -9.96 18.18 -8.62
CA PRO A 218 -9.52 16.84 -9.03
C PRO A 218 -9.30 16.70 -10.55
N ILE A 219 -10.14 17.34 -11.34
CA ILE A 219 -10.04 17.35 -12.82
C ILE A 219 -8.78 18.11 -13.21
N LEU A 220 -8.59 19.31 -12.68
CA LEU A 220 -7.43 20.14 -12.95
C LEU A 220 -6.12 19.45 -12.59
N LEU A 221 -6.06 18.76 -11.44
CA LEU A 221 -4.90 17.97 -11.05
C LEU A 221 -4.65 16.79 -12.01
N ALA A 222 -5.70 16.12 -12.47
CA ALA A 222 -5.58 15.05 -13.46
C ALA A 222 -5.03 15.56 -14.80
N GLU A 223 -5.46 16.73 -15.25
CA GLU A 223 -4.98 17.39 -16.47
C GLU A 223 -3.54 17.88 -16.33
N GLN A 224 -3.17 18.45 -15.20
CA GLN A 224 -1.87 19.07 -15.00
C GLN A 224 -0.80 18.05 -14.55
N LEU A 225 -1.11 17.16 -13.64
CA LEU A 225 -0.15 16.19 -13.12
C LEU A 225 -0.18 14.85 -13.88
N GLY A 226 -1.31 14.48 -14.48
CA GLY A 226 -1.47 13.22 -15.20
C GLY A 226 -0.43 12.98 -16.29
N PRO A 227 -0.16 13.95 -17.20
CA PRO A 227 0.88 13.83 -18.24
C PRO A 227 2.31 13.74 -17.67
N ARG A 228 2.49 14.10 -16.41
CA ARG A 228 3.79 14.17 -15.70
C ARG A 228 4.02 12.99 -14.76
N ARG A 229 3.26 11.89 -14.90
CA ARG A 229 3.47 10.66 -14.13
C ARG A 229 4.87 10.11 -14.39
N GLY A 230 5.51 9.61 -13.33
CA GLY A 230 6.88 9.10 -13.38
C GLY A 230 7.96 10.21 -13.36
N LEU A 231 7.56 11.48 -13.38
CA LEU A 231 8.46 12.61 -13.18
C LEU A 231 8.32 13.15 -11.75
N PRO A 232 9.37 13.76 -11.17
CA PRO A 232 9.20 14.67 -10.06
C PRO A 232 8.28 15.81 -10.47
N ALA A 233 7.02 15.78 -9.99
CA ALA A 233 5.98 16.75 -10.32
C ALA A 233 5.03 16.92 -9.14
N PHE A 234 4.62 18.16 -8.88
CA PHE A 234 3.64 18.49 -7.85
C PHE A 234 2.89 19.77 -8.20
N ALA A 235 1.72 19.94 -7.58
CA ALA A 235 1.02 21.21 -7.57
C ALA A 235 1.00 21.74 -6.12
N ALA A 236 1.27 23.02 -5.92
CA ALA A 236 1.15 23.70 -4.64
C ALA A 236 -0.07 24.62 -4.64
N ASP A 237 -0.88 24.52 -3.55
CA ASP A 237 -2.09 25.32 -3.33
C ASP A 237 -2.01 25.96 -1.92
N ASP A 238 -1.86 27.26 -1.88
CA ASP A 238 -1.85 28.09 -0.65
C ASP A 238 -3.23 28.70 -0.34
N GLY A 239 -4.26 28.33 -1.08
CA GLY A 239 -5.60 28.86 -0.92
C GLY A 239 -5.87 30.17 -1.67
N SER A 240 -4.91 30.72 -2.41
CA SER A 240 -5.03 31.99 -3.14
C SER A 240 -5.92 31.90 -4.39
N GLY A 241 -6.34 30.69 -4.80
CA GLY A 241 -7.11 30.48 -6.03
C GLY A 241 -6.24 30.27 -7.26
N THR A 242 -4.92 30.09 -7.10
CA THR A 242 -3.99 29.75 -8.17
C THR A 242 -3.10 28.60 -7.76
N LEU A 243 -3.09 27.52 -8.55
CA LEU A 243 -2.15 26.41 -8.35
C LEU A 243 -0.80 26.74 -8.95
N GLN A 244 0.26 26.46 -8.23
CA GLN A 244 1.63 26.53 -8.72
C GLN A 244 2.06 25.12 -9.14
N ILE A 245 2.20 24.85 -10.44
CA ILE A 245 2.54 23.53 -10.97
C ILE A 245 4.04 23.46 -11.22
N PHE A 246 4.69 22.42 -10.70
CA PHE A 246 6.13 22.21 -10.84
C PHE A 246 6.44 20.82 -11.38
N TRP A 247 7.44 20.72 -12.25
CA TRP A 247 7.97 19.43 -12.70
C TRP A 247 9.40 19.59 -13.24
N ARG A 248 10.11 18.49 -13.29
CA ARG A 248 11.39 18.39 -13.99
C ARG A 248 11.62 16.97 -14.53
N PRO A 249 12.52 16.77 -15.46
CA PRO A 249 12.97 15.43 -15.85
C PRO A 249 13.48 14.65 -14.64
N ALA A 250 13.15 13.36 -14.60
CA ALA A 250 13.71 12.46 -13.59
C ALA A 250 15.17 12.15 -13.92
N ARG A 251 16.01 12.04 -12.88
CA ARG A 251 17.36 11.53 -13.01
C ARG A 251 17.31 10.00 -13.12
N PRO A 252 18.31 9.35 -13.73
CA PRO A 252 18.34 7.89 -13.78
C PRO A 252 18.20 7.25 -12.39
N GLY A 253 17.23 6.33 -12.23
CA GLY A 253 16.97 5.66 -10.96
C GLY A 253 16.30 6.51 -9.87
N GLU A 254 15.93 7.75 -10.18
CA GLU A 254 15.28 8.64 -9.20
C GLU A 254 13.82 8.26 -8.99
N ILE A 255 13.39 8.28 -7.75
CA ILE A 255 12.01 8.07 -7.34
C ILE A 255 11.36 9.44 -7.09
N SER A 256 10.26 9.71 -7.79
CA SER A 256 9.59 11.02 -7.81
C SER A 256 9.29 11.58 -6.41
N ILE A 257 8.74 10.77 -5.52
CA ILE A 257 8.41 11.19 -4.14
C ILE A 257 9.65 11.52 -3.31
N ARG A 258 10.78 10.84 -3.51
CA ARG A 258 12.04 11.14 -2.81
C ARG A 258 12.60 12.50 -3.24
N ALA A 259 12.55 12.78 -4.55
CA ALA A 259 12.97 14.08 -5.07
C ALA A 259 12.14 15.22 -4.47
N ILE A 260 10.81 15.06 -4.40
CA ILE A 260 9.93 16.05 -3.80
C ILE A 260 10.22 16.21 -2.30
N HIS A 261 10.42 15.13 -1.55
CA HIS A 261 10.79 15.22 -0.14
C HIS A 261 12.11 15.95 0.07
N ALA A 262 13.14 15.64 -0.72
CA ALA A 262 14.46 16.25 -0.58
C ALA A 262 14.48 17.73 -1.03
N GLU A 263 13.98 18.00 -2.24
CA GLU A 263 14.15 19.32 -2.87
C GLU A 263 13.05 20.31 -2.44
N VAL A 264 11.82 19.84 -2.23
CA VAL A 264 10.68 20.70 -1.89
C VAL A 264 10.47 20.74 -0.38
N ILE A 265 10.20 19.61 0.27
CA ILE A 265 9.89 19.56 1.71
C ILE A 265 11.13 19.96 2.52
N GLY A 266 12.27 19.36 2.24
CA GLY A 266 13.55 19.70 2.89
C GLY A 266 14.12 21.01 2.39
N GLY A 267 14.27 21.16 1.07
CA GLY A 267 14.99 22.29 0.47
C GLY A 267 14.22 23.61 0.51
N VAL A 268 12.91 23.60 0.19
CA VAL A 268 12.10 24.81 0.16
C VAL A 268 11.55 25.18 1.55
N PHE A 269 10.99 24.18 2.27
CA PHE A 269 10.33 24.43 3.56
C PHE A 269 11.23 24.18 4.76
N GLY A 270 12.41 23.59 4.60
CA GLY A 270 13.35 23.31 5.69
C GLY A 270 12.86 22.23 6.66
N ILE A 271 11.92 21.37 6.22
CA ILE A 271 11.30 20.34 7.07
C ILE A 271 12.15 19.07 6.98
N GLY A 272 12.91 18.78 8.03
CA GLY A 272 13.70 17.57 8.17
C GLY A 272 12.88 16.40 8.73
N GLU A 273 13.51 15.22 8.79
CA GLU A 273 12.84 13.98 9.24
C GLU A 273 12.26 14.06 10.66
N ASP A 274 12.92 14.77 11.57
CA ASP A 274 12.43 14.95 12.96
C ASP A 274 11.14 15.76 12.99
N ALA A 275 11.08 16.86 12.24
CA ALA A 275 9.87 17.66 12.12
C ALA A 275 8.72 16.87 11.49
N VAL A 276 9.00 16.03 10.49
CA VAL A 276 8.02 15.11 9.90
C VAL A 276 7.49 14.15 10.97
N ARG A 277 8.35 13.56 11.79
CA ARG A 277 7.95 12.66 12.90
C ARG A 277 7.10 13.37 13.96
N GLN A 278 7.34 14.67 14.17
CA GLN A 278 6.59 15.53 15.10
C GLN A 278 5.29 16.09 14.50
N GLY A 279 4.93 15.71 13.28
CA GLY A 279 3.66 16.08 12.65
C GLY A 279 3.68 17.44 11.94
N ALA A 280 4.82 17.89 11.43
CA ALA A 280 4.88 19.08 10.59
C ALA A 280 4.12 18.96 9.25
N ILE A 281 3.74 17.75 8.89
CA ILE A 281 3.04 17.44 7.63
C ILE A 281 1.84 16.55 7.91
N ASP A 282 0.67 16.90 7.39
CA ASP A 282 -0.49 16.02 7.28
C ASP A 282 -0.51 15.30 5.91
N TYR A 283 -1.22 14.18 5.89
CA TYR A 283 -1.19 13.22 4.76
C TYR A 283 -2.61 12.90 4.25
N PRO A 284 -3.36 13.90 3.75
CA PRO A 284 -4.67 13.66 3.17
C PRO A 284 -4.56 12.80 1.91
N LYS A 285 -5.53 11.88 1.75
CA LYS A 285 -5.63 10.97 0.60
C LYS A 285 -6.50 11.55 -0.51
N ASP A 286 -7.34 12.50 -0.14
CA ASP A 286 -8.23 13.22 -1.04
C ASP A 286 -7.72 14.65 -1.24
N ALA A 287 -7.72 15.11 -2.50
CA ALA A 287 -7.22 16.45 -2.84
C ALA A 287 -8.13 17.56 -2.29
N LEU A 288 -9.45 17.31 -2.22
CA LEU A 288 -10.40 18.28 -1.67
C LEU A 288 -10.24 18.42 -0.16
N ASP A 289 -9.91 17.32 0.54
CA ASP A 289 -9.61 17.36 1.97
C ASP A 289 -8.35 18.19 2.21
N ALA A 290 -7.28 17.97 1.45
CA ALA A 290 -6.06 18.78 1.52
C ALA A 290 -6.34 20.27 1.29
N ALA A 291 -7.15 20.58 0.29
CA ALA A 291 -7.55 21.95 0.01
C ALA A 291 -8.38 22.58 1.11
N ARG A 292 -9.30 21.82 1.75
CA ARG A 292 -10.11 22.28 2.90
C ARG A 292 -9.23 22.57 4.11
N GLU A 293 -8.26 21.73 4.43
CA GLU A 293 -7.31 21.96 5.53
C GLU A 293 -6.56 23.29 5.37
N VAL A 294 -6.07 23.61 4.17
CA VAL A 294 -5.39 24.90 3.89
C VAL A 294 -6.36 26.07 4.05
N ARG A 295 -7.56 26.00 3.47
CA ARG A 295 -8.54 27.08 3.56
C ARG A 295 -9.11 27.29 4.96
N ALA A 296 -9.08 26.26 5.79
CA ALA A 296 -9.43 26.31 7.20
C ALA A 296 -8.28 26.82 8.10
N GLY A 297 -7.11 27.14 7.52
CA GLY A 297 -5.94 27.59 8.29
C GLY A 297 -5.25 26.47 9.10
N GLN A 298 -5.55 25.22 8.82
CA GLN A 298 -4.92 24.06 9.46
C GLN A 298 -3.56 23.71 8.86
N GLY A 299 -3.28 24.26 7.67
CA GLY A 299 -2.03 24.18 6.96
C GLY A 299 -1.78 25.44 6.14
N VAL A 300 -0.54 25.65 5.74
CA VAL A 300 -0.13 26.84 4.96
C VAL A 300 -0.12 26.57 3.47
N VAL A 301 0.08 25.31 3.05
CA VAL A 301 0.08 24.89 1.64
C VAL A 301 -0.21 23.40 1.52
N ALA A 302 -0.99 23.03 0.53
CA ALA A 302 -1.16 21.66 0.08
C ALA A 302 -0.23 21.38 -1.09
N LEU A 303 0.48 20.25 -1.06
CA LEU A 303 1.27 19.74 -2.16
C LEU A 303 0.54 18.51 -2.73
N TYR A 304 -0.02 18.65 -3.92
CA TYR A 304 -0.68 17.55 -4.63
C TYR A 304 0.34 16.78 -5.44
N LEU A 305 0.30 15.46 -5.33
CA LEU A 305 1.28 14.56 -5.91
C LEU A 305 0.61 13.57 -6.87
N ASN A 306 1.38 13.07 -7.84
CA ASN A 306 1.01 11.88 -8.59
C ASN A 306 1.12 10.62 -7.71
N PRO A 307 0.33 9.57 -7.98
CA PRO A 307 0.59 8.24 -7.39
C PRO A 307 1.90 7.70 -7.93
N LEU A 308 2.57 6.89 -7.11
CA LEU A 308 3.69 6.06 -7.57
C LEU A 308 3.18 4.99 -8.54
N SER A 309 4.05 4.55 -9.43
CA SER A 309 3.78 3.37 -10.25
C SER A 309 4.17 2.08 -9.51
N PRO A 310 3.62 0.92 -9.88
CA PRO A 310 4.09 -0.36 -9.38
C PRO A 310 5.60 -0.54 -9.61
N GLU A 311 6.12 -0.09 -10.75
CA GLU A 311 7.55 -0.14 -11.09
C GLU A 311 8.41 0.59 -10.08
N GLU A 312 8.04 1.80 -9.68
CA GLU A 312 8.77 2.57 -8.68
C GLU A 312 8.78 1.84 -7.33
N VAL A 313 7.65 1.28 -6.90
CA VAL A 313 7.54 0.52 -5.66
C VAL A 313 8.43 -0.72 -5.68
N PHE A 314 8.37 -1.50 -6.76
CA PHE A 314 9.20 -2.71 -6.89
C PHE A 314 10.68 -2.40 -7.06
N SER A 315 11.04 -1.34 -7.75
CA SER A 315 12.44 -0.90 -7.91
C SER A 315 13.08 -0.56 -6.56
N VAL A 316 12.38 0.23 -5.74
CA VAL A 316 12.84 0.60 -4.39
C VAL A 316 13.03 -0.63 -3.51
N THR A 317 12.06 -1.51 -3.50
CA THR A 317 12.10 -2.71 -2.65
C THR A 317 13.14 -3.73 -3.12
N ALA A 318 13.35 -3.86 -4.43
CA ALA A 318 14.41 -4.71 -4.99
C ALA A 318 15.82 -4.23 -4.62
N ALA A 319 16.00 -2.89 -4.48
CA ALA A 319 17.24 -2.32 -3.96
C ALA A 319 17.42 -2.53 -2.44
N GLY A 320 16.41 -3.07 -1.74
CA GLY A 320 16.42 -3.19 -0.27
C GLY A 320 16.18 -1.87 0.45
N GLU A 321 15.63 -0.91 -0.26
CA GLU A 321 15.34 0.42 0.23
C GLU A 321 13.84 0.58 0.56
N VAL A 322 13.49 1.68 1.22
CA VAL A 322 12.10 2.01 1.57
C VAL A 322 11.77 3.42 1.08
N LEU A 323 10.49 3.64 0.85
CA LEU A 323 9.92 4.94 0.52
C LEU A 323 9.78 5.82 1.78
N PRO A 324 9.68 7.13 1.64
CA PRO A 324 9.20 7.99 2.72
C PRO A 324 7.87 7.49 3.29
N GLN A 325 7.60 7.77 4.56
CA GLN A 325 6.32 7.38 5.16
C GLN A 325 5.12 7.96 4.39
N LYS A 326 4.03 7.18 4.36
CA LYS A 326 2.80 7.61 3.67
C LYS A 326 3.00 7.94 2.19
N SER A 327 3.80 7.15 1.49
CA SER A 327 4.03 7.32 0.04
C SER A 327 3.02 6.57 -0.82
N THR A 328 2.33 5.56 -0.27
CA THR A 328 1.42 4.68 -1.01
C THR A 328 0.07 4.55 -0.31
N PHE A 329 -0.99 4.55 -1.09
CA PHE A 329 -2.33 4.21 -0.63
C PHE A 329 -2.99 3.25 -1.62
N PHE A 330 -3.04 1.97 -1.25
CA PHE A 330 -3.70 0.95 -2.07
C PHE A 330 -5.20 0.91 -1.78
N LEU A 331 -5.99 1.03 -2.85
CA LEU A 331 -7.45 0.97 -2.82
C LEU A 331 -7.93 -0.27 -3.63
N PRO A 332 -9.01 -0.95 -3.18
CA PRO A 332 -9.66 -0.82 -1.89
C PRO A 332 -8.84 -1.44 -0.76
N LYS A 333 -9.14 -1.07 0.49
CA LYS A 333 -8.57 -1.78 1.65
C LYS A 333 -9.19 -3.17 1.77
N LEU A 334 -8.46 -4.08 2.40
CA LEU A 334 -8.98 -5.41 2.71
C LEU A 334 -9.88 -5.33 3.95
N PRO A 335 -11.08 -5.90 3.92
CA PRO A 335 -11.92 -5.99 5.10
C PRO A 335 -11.28 -6.94 6.14
N THR A 336 -11.46 -6.62 7.40
CA THR A 336 -11.14 -7.51 8.51
C THR A 336 -12.32 -8.44 8.77
N GLY A 337 -12.04 -9.71 9.12
CA GLY A 337 -13.09 -10.63 9.55
C GLY A 337 -13.66 -11.53 8.45
N LEU A 338 -13.23 -11.40 7.21
CA LEU A 338 -13.62 -12.36 6.15
C LEU A 338 -13.04 -13.75 6.38
N LEU A 339 -11.78 -13.80 6.77
CA LEU A 339 -11.03 -15.02 7.07
C LEU A 339 -10.18 -14.83 8.32
N PHE A 340 -10.12 -15.88 9.12
CA PHE A 340 -9.20 -16.01 10.25
C PHE A 340 -8.31 -17.22 10.02
N ARG A 341 -7.05 -17.12 10.45
CA ARG A 341 -6.14 -18.25 10.43
C ARG A 341 -5.66 -18.55 11.85
N LEU A 342 -5.98 -19.76 12.35
CA LEU A 342 -5.50 -20.21 13.64
C LEU A 342 -3.99 -20.52 13.57
N LEU A 343 -3.27 -20.19 14.63
CA LEU A 343 -1.84 -20.43 14.79
C LEU A 343 -1.56 -21.64 15.69
N GLU A 344 -2.61 -22.32 16.11
CA GLU A 344 -2.60 -23.59 16.82
C GLU A 344 -3.41 -24.63 16.04
N GLY A 345 -3.00 -25.87 16.11
CA GLY A 345 -3.67 -26.97 15.42
C GLY A 345 -2.67 -28.03 14.97
N PRO A 346 -3.13 -29.13 14.39
CA PRO A 346 -2.24 -30.10 13.80
C PRO A 346 -1.40 -29.41 12.72
N SER A 347 -0.09 -29.72 12.69
CA SER A 347 0.80 -29.28 11.63
C SER A 347 0.27 -29.73 10.28
N GLU A 348 0.18 -28.82 9.34
CA GLU A 348 -0.17 -29.17 7.97
C GLU A 348 0.85 -30.17 7.42
N PRO A 349 0.41 -31.28 6.79
CA PRO A 349 1.35 -32.15 6.13
C PRO A 349 2.03 -31.39 5.00
N VAL A 350 3.36 -31.43 4.99
CA VAL A 350 4.17 -30.88 3.91
C VAL A 350 4.02 -31.84 2.73
N GLY A 351 3.30 -31.41 1.69
CA GLY A 351 3.31 -32.07 0.40
C GLY A 351 4.45 -31.53 -0.46
#